data_d0b00cf0ebe5a55872698fedfbcb50f3
#
_entry.id   d0b00cf0ebe5a55872698fedfbcb50f3
#
_cell.length_a   1.000
_cell.length_b   1.000
_cell.length_c   1.000
_cell.angle_alpha   90.00
_cell.angle_beta   90.00
_cell.angle_gamma   90.00
#
_symmetry.space_group_name_H-M   'P 1'
#
loop_
_entity.id
_entity.type
_entity.pdbx_description
1 polymer ?
#
loop_
_entity_poly.entity_id
_entity_poly.type
_entity_poly.pdbx_seq_one_letter_code
_entity_poly.pdbx_strand_id
1 'polypeptide(L)'
;MQIQLSEINDSLYQTETEPIQIDSLQLEANILTLFYSCPDNPGELSLVGSSMLAKSFPPIRSCKLMSSSSKARSHNLSPFKGSVQFDIKPLSHKFIKDSPTYIQIQGWPEKTLFIYPE
;
A
#
# COMPACT_ATOMS: atom_id res chain seq x y z
N MET A 1 2.82 -17.71 1.79
CA MET A 1 3.02 -16.25 1.76
C MET A 1 2.39 -15.64 2.99
N GLN A 2 3.09 -14.72 3.61
CA GLN A 2 2.64 -14.11 4.83
C GLN A 2 1.88 -12.82 4.55
N ILE A 3 0.74 -12.66 5.19
CA ILE A 3 -0.05 -11.44 5.07
C ILE A 3 0.41 -10.48 6.14
N GLN A 4 0.76 -9.27 5.75
CA GLN A 4 1.22 -8.25 6.66
C GLN A 4 0.07 -7.30 6.98
N LEU A 5 0.15 -6.66 8.14
CA LEU A 5 -0.85 -5.68 8.53
C LEU A 5 -0.41 -4.30 8.05
N SER A 6 -1.31 -3.60 7.37
CA SER A 6 -1.07 -2.21 7.02
C SER A 6 -1.24 -1.34 8.27
N GLU A 7 -0.78 -0.10 8.18
CA GLU A 7 -0.88 0.82 9.33
C GLU A 7 -1.07 2.25 8.86
N ILE A 8 -1.62 3.07 9.74
CA ILE A 8 -1.68 4.51 9.54
C ILE A 8 -0.53 5.13 10.32
N ASN A 9 0.38 5.79 9.59
CA ASN A 9 1.58 6.33 10.21
C ASN A 9 2.06 7.52 9.39
N ASP A 10 1.73 8.73 9.86
CA ASP A 10 2.07 9.94 9.12
C ASP A 10 3.57 10.16 9.01
N SER A 11 4.31 9.82 10.04
CA SER A 11 5.76 9.98 9.99
C SER A 11 6.37 9.13 8.88
N LEU A 12 5.97 7.87 8.80
CA LEU A 12 6.46 7.00 7.73
C LEU A 12 5.93 7.44 6.38
N TYR A 13 4.67 7.86 6.34
CA TYR A 13 4.06 8.28 5.08
C TYR A 13 4.81 9.46 4.47
N GLN A 14 5.33 10.36 5.30
CA GLN A 14 6.06 11.53 4.83
C GLN A 14 7.53 11.25 4.53
N THR A 15 8.02 10.08 4.93
CA THR A 15 9.42 9.72 4.70
C THR A 15 9.62 9.40 3.24
N GLU A 16 10.67 9.96 2.65
CA GLU A 16 11.02 9.60 1.28
C GLU A 16 11.60 8.21 1.24
N THR A 17 11.26 7.48 0.19
CA THR A 17 11.71 6.12 0.02
C THR A 17 11.99 5.89 -1.47
N GLU A 18 12.75 4.86 -1.76
CA GLU A 18 13.01 4.50 -3.15
C GLU A 18 11.68 4.15 -3.82
N PRO A 19 11.47 4.63 -5.04
CA PRO A 19 10.21 4.34 -5.71
C PRO A 19 10.10 2.86 -6.04
N ILE A 20 8.91 2.34 -5.82
CA ILE A 20 8.56 0.98 -6.16
C ILE A 20 7.46 1.05 -7.18
N GLN A 21 7.68 0.43 -8.32
CA GLN A 21 6.67 0.42 -9.37
C GLN A 21 5.61 -0.62 -9.04
N ILE A 22 4.36 -0.19 -9.09
CA ILE A 22 3.24 -1.11 -8.88
C ILE A 22 2.76 -1.54 -10.25
N ASP A 23 2.86 -2.84 -10.51
CA ASP A 23 2.49 -3.39 -11.81
C ASP A 23 1.02 -3.72 -11.89
N SER A 24 0.46 -4.23 -10.79
CA SER A 24 -0.98 -4.47 -10.69
C SER A 24 -1.35 -4.66 -9.23
N LEU A 25 -2.64 -4.64 -8.97
CA LEU A 25 -3.12 -4.92 -7.63
C LEU A 25 -4.48 -5.60 -7.70
N GLN A 26 -4.80 -6.33 -6.66
CA GLN A 26 -6.08 -7.00 -6.52
C GLN A 26 -6.54 -6.87 -5.09
N LEU A 27 -7.82 -6.57 -4.91
CA LEU A 27 -8.41 -6.53 -3.58
C LEU A 27 -9.47 -7.61 -3.47
N GLU A 28 -9.33 -8.45 -2.47
CA GLU A 28 -10.30 -9.49 -2.19
C GLU A 28 -10.66 -9.41 -0.71
N ALA A 29 -11.88 -9.02 -0.41
CA ALA A 29 -12.33 -8.71 0.94
C ALA A 29 -11.42 -7.64 1.56
N ASN A 30 -10.62 -8.00 2.56
CA ASN A 30 -9.71 -7.05 3.21
C ASN A 30 -8.24 -7.32 2.88
N ILE A 31 -7.97 -8.23 1.94
CA ILE A 31 -6.60 -8.57 1.57
C ILE A 31 -6.27 -7.92 0.25
N LEU A 32 -5.30 -7.03 0.27
CA LEU A 32 -4.81 -6.36 -0.91
C LEU A 32 -3.51 -7.00 -1.34
N THR A 33 -3.49 -7.50 -2.57
CA THR A 33 -2.29 -8.10 -3.16
C THR A 33 -1.70 -7.12 -4.15
N LEU A 34 -0.44 -6.76 -3.95
CA LEU A 34 0.28 -5.86 -4.83
C LEU A 34 1.37 -6.62 -5.57
N PHE A 35 1.38 -6.46 -6.89
CA PHE A 35 2.46 -6.97 -7.72
C PHE A 35 3.35 -5.79 -8.09
N TYR A 36 4.64 -5.92 -7.83
CA TYR A 36 5.55 -4.78 -7.93
C TYR A 36 6.85 -5.16 -8.60
N SER A 37 7.55 -4.13 -9.09
CA SER A 37 8.90 -4.29 -9.57
C SER A 37 9.75 -3.13 -9.09
N CYS A 38 11.01 -3.39 -8.88
CA CYS A 38 11.96 -2.38 -8.45
C CYS A 38 13.35 -2.77 -8.90
N PRO A 39 14.29 -1.81 -8.90
CA PRO A 39 15.63 -2.11 -9.43
C PRO A 39 16.41 -3.14 -8.62
N ASP A 40 16.08 -3.29 -7.35
CA ASP A 40 16.82 -4.16 -6.46
C ASP A 40 15.87 -4.75 -5.44
N ASN A 41 16.33 -5.75 -4.71
CA ASN A 41 15.51 -6.36 -3.68
C ASN A 41 15.15 -5.31 -2.64
N PRO A 42 13.87 -5.04 -2.42
CA PRO A 42 13.45 -3.98 -1.51
C PRO A 42 13.50 -4.38 -0.04
N GLY A 43 13.79 -5.64 0.28
CA GLY A 43 13.71 -6.12 1.64
C GLY A 43 12.25 -6.28 2.06
N GLU A 44 11.96 -5.96 3.30
CA GLU A 44 10.58 -6.00 3.77
C GLU A 44 9.81 -4.81 3.25
N LEU A 45 8.55 -5.05 2.92
CA LEU A 45 7.66 -4.01 2.44
C LEU A 45 6.58 -3.73 3.48
N SER A 46 6.19 -2.46 3.55
CA SER A 46 5.13 -2.02 4.44
C SER A 46 4.16 -1.17 3.65
N LEU A 47 2.88 -1.25 3.99
CA LEU A 47 1.87 -0.37 3.41
C LEU A 47 1.41 0.58 4.51
N VAL A 48 1.66 1.87 4.31
CA VAL A 48 1.29 2.88 5.30
C VAL A 48 0.33 3.87 4.69
N GLY A 49 -0.60 4.34 5.51
CA GLY A 49 -1.58 5.33 5.11
C GLY A 49 -1.42 6.61 5.90
N SER A 50 -1.88 7.70 5.29
CA SER A 50 -1.97 8.98 5.97
C SER A 50 -3.19 9.00 6.87
N SER A 51 -3.08 9.66 8.02
CA SER A 51 -4.24 9.84 8.90
C SER A 51 -5.25 10.82 8.31
N MET A 52 -4.82 11.65 7.35
CA MET A 52 -5.72 12.59 6.69
C MET A 52 -6.48 11.90 5.58
N LEU A 53 -7.76 12.23 5.48
CA LEU A 53 -8.62 11.71 4.42
C LEU A 53 -8.97 12.83 3.47
N ALA A 54 -8.93 12.55 2.18
CA ALA A 54 -9.42 13.51 1.21
C ALA A 54 -10.94 13.57 1.32
N LYS A 55 -11.47 14.78 1.26
CA LYS A 55 -12.90 15.00 1.34
C LYS A 55 -13.56 14.52 0.06
N SER A 56 -14.28 13.44 0.17
CA SER A 56 -15.08 12.91 -0.91
C SER A 56 -16.04 11.91 -0.29
N PHE A 57 -16.89 11.36 -1.10
CA PHE A 57 -17.87 10.39 -0.63
C PHE A 57 -17.88 9.22 -1.61
N PRO A 58 -17.30 8.09 -1.24
CA PRO A 58 -16.56 7.78 0.02
C PRO A 58 -15.25 8.55 0.15
N PRO A 59 -14.74 8.69 1.38
CA PRO A 59 -13.44 9.36 1.58
C PRO A 59 -12.29 8.57 1.01
N ILE A 60 -11.20 9.26 0.73
CA ILE A 60 -10.02 8.68 0.11
C ILE A 60 -8.87 8.66 1.11
N ARG A 61 -8.32 7.47 1.33
CA ARG A 61 -7.14 7.26 2.17
C ARG A 61 -5.92 7.13 1.26
N SER A 62 -5.00 8.07 1.36
CA SER A 62 -3.76 8.00 0.60
C SER A 62 -2.78 7.08 1.30
N CYS A 63 -2.16 6.21 0.53
CA CYS A 63 -1.27 5.18 1.04
C CYS A 63 0.01 5.13 0.23
N LYS A 64 1.03 4.52 0.81
CA LYS A 64 2.34 4.41 0.19
C LYS A 64 2.94 3.05 0.50
N LEU A 65 3.50 2.42 -0.51
CA LEU A 65 4.24 1.17 -0.33
C LEU A 65 5.69 1.53 -0.04
N MET A 66 6.20 1.10 1.10
CA MET A 66 7.52 1.46 1.57
C MET A 66 8.42 0.25 1.68
N SER A 67 9.68 0.46 1.40
CA SER A 67 10.71 -0.56 1.48
C SER A 67 11.56 -0.34 2.72
N SER A 68 11.94 -1.42 3.36
CA SER A 68 12.86 -1.35 4.49
C SER A 68 14.29 -1.10 4.05
N SER A 69 14.59 -1.34 2.78
CA SER A 69 15.90 -1.08 2.23
C SER A 69 16.05 0.42 2.00
N SER A 70 16.94 1.06 2.74
CA SER A 70 17.08 2.50 2.70
C SER A 70 17.85 2.98 1.48
N LYS A 71 18.51 2.09 0.79
CA LYS A 71 19.35 2.50 -0.34
C LYS A 71 19.29 1.49 -1.44
N ALA A 72 19.04 1.96 -2.64
CA ALA A 72 19.21 1.14 -3.79
C ALA A 72 20.68 0.93 -4.01
N ARG A 73 21.07 -0.30 -4.05
CA ARG A 73 22.42 -0.63 -4.30
C ARG A 73 22.63 -1.20 -5.64
N SER A 74 21.68 -0.98 -6.44
CA SER A 74 21.54 -1.79 -7.59
C SER A 74 22.66 -1.65 -8.55
N HIS A 75 23.37 -2.71 -8.70
CA HIS A 75 24.19 -2.95 -9.85
C HIS A 75 23.63 -4.14 -10.59
N ASN A 76 22.43 -4.53 -10.23
CA ASN A 76 21.76 -5.63 -10.89
C ASN A 76 21.24 -5.19 -12.22
N LEU A 77 21.43 -6.03 -13.21
CA LEU A 77 20.92 -5.77 -14.53
C LEU A 77 19.49 -6.23 -14.68
N SER A 78 19.01 -7.04 -13.75
CA SER A 78 17.66 -7.56 -13.77
C SER A 78 16.85 -6.94 -12.66
N PRO A 79 15.71 -6.33 -12.97
CA PRO A 79 14.85 -5.79 -11.93
C PRO A 79 14.26 -6.91 -11.07
N PHE A 80 14.03 -6.59 -9.82
CA PHE A 80 13.37 -7.50 -8.89
C PHE A 80 11.88 -7.36 -9.05
N LYS A 81 11.17 -8.48 -9.15
CA LYS A 81 9.72 -8.50 -9.23
C LYS A 81 9.18 -9.43 -8.17
N GLY A 82 8.07 -9.04 -7.58
CA GLY A 82 7.47 -9.86 -6.55
C GLY A 82 6.04 -9.46 -6.26
N SER A 83 5.48 -10.06 -5.23
CA SER A 83 4.15 -9.72 -4.77
C SER A 83 4.15 -9.70 -3.25
N VAL A 84 3.21 -8.93 -2.70
CA VAL A 84 3.07 -8.79 -1.26
C VAL A 84 1.59 -8.62 -0.95
N GLN A 85 1.16 -9.16 0.19
CA GLN A 85 -0.23 -9.08 0.62
C GLN A 85 -0.34 -8.33 1.93
N PHE A 86 -1.34 -7.47 2.00
CA PHE A 86 -1.61 -6.67 3.19
C PHE A 86 -3.07 -6.80 3.60
N ASP A 87 -3.27 -6.88 4.91
CA ASP A 87 -4.61 -6.70 5.47
C ASP A 87 -4.83 -5.20 5.61
N ILE A 88 -5.80 -4.65 4.89
CA ILE A 88 -6.00 -3.20 4.84
C ILE A 88 -7.14 -2.72 5.71
N LYS A 89 -7.63 -3.55 6.63
CA LYS A 89 -8.66 -3.09 7.56
C LYS A 89 -8.23 -1.84 8.34
N PRO A 90 -6.96 -1.72 8.79
CA PRO A 90 -6.57 -0.49 9.49
C PRO A 90 -6.65 0.78 8.66
N LEU A 91 -6.70 0.67 7.33
CA LEU A 91 -6.76 1.84 6.45
C LEU A 91 -8.17 2.36 6.25
N SER A 92 -9.18 1.64 6.71
CA SER A 92 -10.56 2.11 6.60
C SER A 92 -10.75 3.38 7.42
N HIS A 93 -11.64 4.27 6.94
CA HIS A 93 -11.94 5.46 7.70
C HIS A 93 -12.85 5.16 8.91
N LYS A 94 -13.53 4.04 8.90
CA LYS A 94 -14.35 3.56 10.02
C LYS A 94 -14.24 2.06 10.11
N PHE A 95 -14.23 1.55 11.33
CA PHE A 95 -14.14 0.12 11.55
C PHE A 95 -15.55 -0.45 11.79
N ILE A 96 -16.43 -0.15 10.87
CA ILE A 96 -17.83 -0.56 10.94
C ILE A 96 -18.15 -1.28 9.63
N LYS A 97 -18.84 -2.41 9.75
CA LYS A 97 -19.26 -3.20 8.60
C LYS A 97 -19.89 -2.32 7.51
N ASP A 98 -19.51 -2.60 6.28
CA ASP A 98 -20.02 -1.93 5.08
C ASP A 98 -19.58 -0.47 4.91
N SER A 99 -18.63 -0.01 5.72
CA SER A 99 -18.09 1.34 5.55
C SER A 99 -17.15 1.37 4.35
N PRO A 100 -17.43 2.22 3.34
CA PRO A 100 -16.57 2.30 2.16
C PRO A 100 -15.44 3.30 2.36
N THR A 101 -14.28 2.96 1.83
CA THR A 101 -13.11 3.86 1.80
C THR A 101 -12.38 3.61 0.51
N TYR A 102 -12.08 4.67 -0.25
CA TYR A 102 -11.20 4.52 -1.39
C TYR A 102 -9.75 4.46 -0.90
N ILE A 103 -9.01 3.52 -1.43
CA ILE A 103 -7.58 3.36 -1.14
C ILE A 103 -6.82 3.83 -2.37
N GLN A 104 -6.03 4.88 -2.19
CA GLN A 104 -5.22 5.45 -3.26
C GLN A 104 -3.77 5.22 -2.92
N ILE A 105 -3.09 4.40 -3.72
CA ILE A 105 -1.69 4.08 -3.45
C ILE A 105 -0.81 4.93 -4.35
N GLN A 106 0.19 5.55 -3.76
CA GLN A 106 1.13 6.37 -4.51
C GLN A 106 1.81 5.51 -5.58
N GLY A 107 1.79 5.97 -6.80
CA GLY A 107 2.33 5.23 -7.93
C GLY A 107 1.32 4.35 -8.65
N TRP A 108 0.08 4.32 -8.18
CA TRP A 108 -1.00 3.60 -8.86
C TRP A 108 -2.11 4.60 -9.18
N PRO A 109 -2.50 4.73 -10.45
CA PRO A 109 -3.38 5.82 -10.85
C PRO A 109 -4.84 5.67 -10.42
N GLU A 110 -5.28 4.47 -10.14
CA GLU A 110 -6.69 4.23 -9.85
C GLU A 110 -6.93 4.06 -8.37
N LYS A 111 -8.09 4.54 -7.91
CA LYS A 111 -8.53 4.32 -6.54
C LYS A 111 -9.20 2.95 -6.46
N THR A 112 -8.97 2.27 -5.35
CA THR A 112 -9.56 0.95 -5.10
C THR A 112 -10.58 1.10 -3.98
N LEU A 113 -11.80 0.67 -4.24
CA LEU A 113 -12.86 0.76 -3.23
C LEU A 113 -12.75 -0.41 -2.26
N PHE A 114 -12.59 -0.09 -1.00
CA PHE A 114 -12.55 -1.08 0.07
C PHE A 114 -13.79 -0.95 0.93
N ILE A 115 -14.53 -2.05 1.09
CA ILE A 115 -15.70 -2.11 1.96
C ILE A 115 -15.29 -2.87 3.21
N TYR A 116 -15.47 -2.24 4.37
CA TYR A 116 -15.04 -2.86 5.62
C TYR A 116 -15.84 -4.14 5.86
N PRO A 117 -15.17 -5.26 6.11
CA PRO A 117 -15.86 -6.53 6.33
C PRO A 117 -16.46 -6.61 7.72
N GLU A 118 -17.25 -7.60 7.88
CA GLU A 118 -17.91 -7.86 9.16
C GLU A 118 -16.90 -8.28 10.22
#